data_83885074cf81ff95921ece1789467f8a
#
_entry.id   83885074cf81ff95921ece1789467f8a
#
_cell.length_a   1.000
_cell.length_b   1.000
_cell.length_c   1.000
_cell.angle_alpha   90.00
_cell.angle_beta   90.00
_cell.angle_gamma   90.00
#
_symmetry.space_group_name_H-M   'P 1'
#
loop_
_entity.id
_entity.type
_entity.pdbx_description
1 polymer ?
#
loop_
_entity_poly.entity_id
_entity_poly.type
_entity_poly.pdbx_seq_one_letter_code
_entity_poly.pdbx_strand_id
1 'polypeptide(L)'
;MYKILKTDGRAKRAEFTTVHGTVQTPVFMNVGTVAAIKGAVATTDLQQIGTQIELSNTYHLHVRPGDKIIKQLGGLHKFMNWNKPILTDSGGFQVFSLAGLRKIKEEGVTFQSHIDGHKIFMGPCLLYTSDAADE
;
A
#
# COMPACT_ATOMS: atom_id res chain seq x y z
N MET A 1 -4.10 6.10 16.41
CA MET A 1 -3.48 6.58 17.66
C MET A 1 -2.29 5.71 18.01
N TYR A 2 -1.14 6.29 18.45
CA TYR A 2 0.06 5.52 18.83
C TYR A 2 0.27 5.65 20.33
N LYS A 3 0.41 4.51 21.03
CA LYS A 3 0.59 4.46 22.49
C LYS A 3 1.77 3.56 22.84
N ILE A 4 2.79 4.10 23.50
CA ILE A 4 3.91 3.32 24.04
C ILE A 4 3.43 2.59 25.30
N LEU A 5 3.62 1.27 25.34
CA LEU A 5 3.23 0.43 26.46
C LEU A 5 4.41 0.14 27.39
N LYS A 6 5.60 -0.05 26.84
CA LYS A 6 6.81 -0.34 27.61
C LYS A 6 8.05 0.12 26.85
N THR A 7 9.05 0.57 27.61
CA THR A 7 10.40 0.86 27.12
C THR A 7 11.42 0.06 27.91
N ASP A 8 12.49 -0.36 27.22
CA ASP A 8 13.65 -1.00 27.82
C ASP A 8 14.89 -0.51 27.06
N GLY A 9 15.65 0.40 27.68
CA GLY A 9 16.70 1.13 26.99
C GLY A 9 16.15 1.84 25.75
N ARG A 10 16.64 1.46 24.57
CA ARG A 10 16.19 2.00 23.28
C ARG A 10 15.02 1.23 22.66
N ALA A 11 14.70 0.05 23.18
CA ALA A 11 13.58 -0.75 22.69
C ALA A 11 12.24 -0.18 23.16
N LYS A 12 11.23 -0.28 22.29
CA LYS A 12 9.87 0.18 22.59
C LYS A 12 8.86 -0.86 22.16
N ARG A 13 7.93 -1.19 23.04
CA ARG A 13 6.69 -1.87 22.69
C ARG A 13 5.55 -0.87 22.68
N ALA A 14 4.74 -0.87 21.63
CA ALA A 14 3.65 0.07 21.50
C ALA A 14 2.44 -0.56 20.79
N GLU A 15 1.32 0.15 20.83
CA GLU A 15 0.13 -0.11 20.06
C GLU A 15 -0.10 1.03 19.07
N PHE A 16 -0.45 0.68 17.84
CA PHE A 16 -0.88 1.62 16.83
C PHE A 16 -2.32 1.28 16.43
N THR A 17 -3.26 2.15 16.81
CA THR A 17 -4.69 1.97 16.54
C THR A 17 -5.08 2.74 15.29
N THR A 18 -5.71 2.03 14.36
CA THR A 18 -6.31 2.53 13.12
C THR A 18 -7.82 2.25 13.13
N VAL A 19 -8.54 2.71 12.11
CA VAL A 19 -9.96 2.37 11.92
C VAL A 19 -10.19 0.88 11.62
N HIS A 20 -9.16 0.19 11.10
CA HIS A 20 -9.22 -1.23 10.76
C HIS A 20 -8.60 -2.15 11.83
N GLY A 21 -8.33 -1.63 13.01
CA GLY A 21 -7.82 -2.41 14.14
C GLY A 21 -6.53 -1.89 14.75
N THR A 22 -6.02 -2.63 15.72
CA THR A 22 -4.82 -2.26 16.48
C THR A 22 -3.66 -3.18 16.12
N VAL A 23 -2.53 -2.57 15.82
CA VAL A 23 -1.27 -3.23 15.51
C VAL A 23 -0.37 -3.18 16.74
N GLN A 24 0.13 -4.33 17.17
CA GLN A 24 1.10 -4.46 18.26
C GLN A 24 2.51 -4.33 17.70
N THR A 25 3.30 -3.39 18.21
CA THR A 25 4.69 -3.21 17.74
C THR A 25 5.70 -3.73 18.78
N PRO A 26 6.86 -4.24 18.35
CA PRO A 26 7.35 -4.31 16.97
C PRO A 26 6.56 -5.32 16.14
N VAL A 27 6.39 -5.03 14.85
CA VAL A 27 5.64 -5.86 13.91
C VAL A 27 6.35 -5.89 12.56
N PHE A 28 6.30 -7.04 11.89
CA PHE A 28 6.70 -7.15 10.50
C PHE A 28 5.51 -6.85 9.60
N MET A 29 5.70 -5.97 8.64
CA MET A 29 4.70 -5.60 7.66
C MET A 29 5.05 -6.28 6.33
N ASN A 30 4.22 -7.23 5.93
CA ASN A 30 4.41 -7.95 4.67
C ASN A 30 4.15 -7.04 3.48
N VAL A 31 4.92 -7.20 2.42
CA VAL A 31 4.76 -6.40 1.20
C VAL A 31 3.90 -7.15 0.18
N GLY A 32 2.64 -6.77 0.13
CA GLY A 32 1.68 -7.23 -0.88
C GLY A 32 1.69 -6.31 -2.10
N THR A 33 2.60 -6.51 -3.03
CA THR A 33 2.85 -5.60 -4.17
C THR A 33 1.59 -5.33 -5.01
N VAL A 34 0.78 -6.36 -5.26
CA VAL A 34 -0.44 -6.31 -6.10
C VAL A 34 -1.61 -6.98 -5.38
N ALA A 35 -1.89 -6.56 -4.16
CA ALA A 35 -2.92 -7.13 -3.29
C ALA A 35 -2.65 -8.60 -2.87
N ALA A 36 -1.43 -9.07 -3.07
CA ALA A 36 -0.92 -10.37 -2.64
C ALA A 36 0.60 -10.35 -2.64
N ILE A 37 1.23 -11.24 -1.91
CA ILE A 37 2.68 -11.41 -1.92
C ILE A 37 3.07 -12.25 -3.14
N LYS A 38 4.06 -11.78 -3.89
CA LYS A 38 4.63 -12.54 -5.00
C LYS A 38 5.18 -13.88 -4.48
N GLY A 39 4.94 -14.97 -5.20
CA GLY A 39 5.37 -16.30 -4.80
C GLY A 39 4.26 -17.16 -4.19
N ALA A 40 2.99 -16.83 -4.50
CA ALA A 40 1.79 -17.61 -4.15
C ALA A 40 1.40 -17.59 -2.66
N VAL A 41 1.74 -16.54 -1.92
CA VAL A 41 1.21 -16.31 -0.57
C VAL A 41 -0.06 -15.46 -0.70
N ALA A 42 -1.20 -16.07 -0.37
CA ALA A 42 -2.51 -15.42 -0.40
C ALA A 42 -2.82 -14.70 0.92
N THR A 43 -3.81 -13.83 0.89
CA THR A 43 -4.30 -13.13 2.08
C THR A 43 -4.76 -14.10 3.17
N THR A 44 -5.35 -15.23 2.80
CA THR A 44 -5.75 -16.30 3.73
C THR A 44 -4.55 -16.87 4.50
N ASP A 45 -3.41 -17.04 3.84
CA ASP A 45 -2.19 -17.53 4.48
C ASP A 45 -1.67 -16.49 5.49
N LEU A 46 -1.71 -15.20 5.13
CA LEU A 46 -1.35 -14.11 6.03
C LEU A 46 -2.24 -14.03 7.26
N GLN A 47 -3.55 -14.32 7.10
CA GLN A 47 -4.49 -14.39 8.20
C GLN A 47 -4.14 -15.55 9.14
N GLN A 48 -3.84 -16.73 8.60
CA GLN A 48 -3.48 -17.91 9.38
C GLN A 48 -2.21 -17.74 10.21
N ILE A 49 -1.18 -17.08 9.67
CA ILE A 49 0.05 -16.80 10.40
C ILE A 49 -0.03 -15.60 11.35
N GLY A 50 -1.22 -14.97 11.44
CA GLY A 50 -1.46 -13.89 12.38
C GLY A 50 -0.87 -12.53 11.96
N THR A 51 -0.66 -12.28 10.68
CA THR A 51 -0.23 -10.97 10.16
C THR A 51 -1.17 -9.88 10.63
N GLN A 52 -0.63 -8.77 11.14
CA GLN A 52 -1.41 -7.68 11.72
C GLN A 52 -1.61 -6.51 10.75
N ILE A 53 -0.69 -6.29 9.83
CA ILE A 53 -0.68 -5.18 8.89
C ILE A 53 0.00 -5.62 7.59
N GLU A 54 -0.51 -5.18 6.46
CA GLU A 54 0.06 -5.43 5.15
C GLU A 54 0.39 -4.11 4.44
N LEU A 55 1.44 -4.11 3.60
CA LEU A 55 1.77 -2.99 2.75
C LEU A 55 1.35 -3.29 1.32
N SER A 56 0.61 -2.39 0.70
CA SER A 56 0.25 -2.42 -0.72
C SER A 56 0.95 -1.30 -1.48
N ASN A 57 1.36 -1.59 -2.70
CA ASN A 57 2.09 -0.62 -3.51
C ASN A 57 1.16 0.11 -4.48
N THR A 58 0.96 1.41 -4.26
CA THR A 58 0.06 2.24 -5.05
C THR A 58 0.41 2.27 -6.54
N TYR A 59 1.69 2.35 -6.88
CA TYR A 59 2.13 2.34 -8.28
C TYR A 59 1.72 1.05 -9.00
N HIS A 60 2.02 -0.10 -8.39
CA HIS A 60 1.70 -1.39 -9.01
C HIS A 60 0.20 -1.61 -9.13
N LEU A 61 -0.59 -1.23 -8.13
CA LEU A 61 -2.04 -1.33 -8.15
C LEU A 61 -2.67 -0.39 -9.20
N HIS A 62 -2.13 0.82 -9.36
CA HIS A 62 -2.57 1.75 -10.40
C HIS A 62 -2.29 1.22 -11.80
N VAL A 63 -1.11 0.63 -12.02
CA VAL A 63 -0.75 0.04 -13.31
C VAL A 63 -1.60 -1.21 -13.60
N ARG A 64 -1.86 -2.03 -12.57
CA ARG A 64 -2.62 -3.27 -12.71
C ARG A 64 -3.17 -3.73 -11.35
N PRO A 65 -4.50 -3.85 -11.17
CA PRO A 65 -5.59 -3.80 -12.19
C PRO A 65 -6.04 -2.38 -12.54
N GLY A 66 -5.63 -1.36 -11.79
CA GLY A 66 -6.05 0.03 -11.89
C GLY A 66 -7.01 0.44 -10.78
N ASP A 67 -6.90 1.69 -10.35
CA ASP A 67 -7.68 2.31 -9.28
C ASP A 67 -9.18 2.26 -9.52
N LYS A 68 -9.63 2.44 -10.77
CA LYS A 68 -11.06 2.36 -11.13
C LYS A 68 -11.66 0.98 -10.85
N ILE A 69 -10.92 -0.09 -11.15
CA ILE A 69 -11.37 -1.46 -10.89
C ILE A 69 -11.42 -1.72 -9.40
N ILE A 70 -10.39 -1.32 -8.65
CA ILE A 70 -10.35 -1.46 -7.20
C ILE A 70 -11.53 -0.72 -6.56
N LYS A 71 -11.83 0.50 -7.00
CA LYS A 71 -12.98 1.27 -6.54
C LYS A 71 -14.31 0.57 -6.84
N GLN A 72 -14.49 0.04 -8.04
CA GLN A 72 -15.70 -0.71 -8.43
C GLN A 72 -15.91 -1.97 -7.58
N LEU A 73 -14.82 -2.60 -7.13
CA LEU A 73 -14.84 -3.76 -6.25
C LEU A 73 -15.03 -3.41 -4.77
N GLY A 74 -15.20 -2.13 -4.45
CA GLY A 74 -15.51 -1.64 -3.10
C GLY A 74 -14.30 -1.35 -2.23
N GLY A 75 -13.19 -0.94 -2.88
CA GLY A 75 -11.96 -0.52 -2.22
C GLY A 75 -10.94 -1.65 -2.03
N LEU A 76 -9.76 -1.26 -1.55
CA LEU A 76 -8.60 -2.14 -1.47
C LEU A 76 -8.82 -3.29 -0.48
N HIS A 77 -9.43 -3.03 0.67
CA HIS A 77 -9.74 -4.04 1.68
C HIS A 77 -10.62 -5.17 1.12
N LYS A 78 -11.69 -4.82 0.38
CA LYS A 78 -12.56 -5.82 -0.26
C LYS A 78 -11.86 -6.55 -1.39
N PHE A 79 -11.09 -5.82 -2.20
CA PHE A 79 -10.33 -6.40 -3.30
C PHE A 79 -9.30 -7.42 -2.80
N MET A 80 -8.62 -7.14 -1.70
CA MET A 80 -7.64 -8.03 -1.06
C MET A 80 -8.29 -9.13 -0.20
N ASN A 81 -9.57 -9.01 0.14
CA ASN A 81 -10.21 -9.81 1.18
C ASN A 81 -9.46 -9.70 2.53
N TRP A 82 -9.02 -8.48 2.86
CA TRP A 82 -8.24 -8.17 4.05
C TRP A 82 -8.99 -7.19 4.93
N ASN A 83 -9.22 -7.53 6.19
CA ASN A 83 -10.02 -6.73 7.14
C ASN A 83 -9.18 -6.03 8.23
N LYS A 84 -7.86 -6.09 8.12
CA LYS A 84 -6.91 -5.46 9.05
C LYS A 84 -6.24 -4.25 8.40
N PRO A 85 -5.43 -3.47 9.15
CA PRO A 85 -4.74 -2.31 8.60
C PRO A 85 -3.92 -2.62 7.34
N ILE A 86 -4.00 -1.71 6.37
CA ILE A 86 -3.16 -1.66 5.18
C ILE A 86 -2.37 -0.35 5.22
N LEU A 87 -1.08 -0.41 4.90
CA LEU A 87 -0.30 0.76 4.58
C LEU A 87 -0.13 0.81 3.07
N THR A 88 -0.59 1.90 2.44
CA THR A 88 -0.30 2.17 1.04
C THR A 88 0.93 3.05 0.92
N ASP A 89 1.88 2.68 0.08
CA ASP A 89 3.01 3.54 -0.22
C ASP A 89 2.68 4.57 -1.31
N SER A 90 3.49 5.60 -1.43
CA SER A 90 3.29 6.65 -2.44
C SER A 90 3.65 6.22 -3.86
N GLY A 91 4.27 5.05 -4.06
CA GLY A 91 4.87 4.67 -5.32
C GLY A 91 6.07 5.56 -5.74
N GLY A 92 6.51 6.48 -4.88
CA GLY A 92 7.54 7.47 -5.20
C GLY A 92 8.89 6.85 -5.54
N PHE A 93 9.26 5.76 -4.90
CA PHE A 93 10.51 5.05 -5.22
C PHE A 93 10.50 4.51 -6.65
N GLN A 94 9.39 3.93 -7.11
CA GLN A 94 9.25 3.42 -8.48
C GLN A 94 9.33 4.55 -9.49
N VAL A 95 8.68 5.68 -9.22
CA VAL A 95 8.76 6.89 -10.03
C VAL A 95 10.20 7.41 -10.08
N PHE A 96 10.94 7.33 -8.97
CA PHE A 96 12.33 7.74 -8.91
C PHE A 96 13.27 6.79 -9.65
N SER A 97 13.09 5.48 -9.50
CA SER A 97 13.93 4.45 -10.14
C SER A 97 13.74 4.39 -11.67
N LEU A 98 12.57 4.81 -12.17
CA LEU A 98 12.26 4.94 -13.61
C LEU A 98 12.76 6.27 -14.20
N ALA A 99 13.80 6.87 -13.63
CA ALA A 99 14.28 8.23 -13.86
C ALA A 99 14.59 8.61 -15.32
N GLY A 100 14.88 7.64 -16.18
CA GLY A 100 15.23 7.91 -17.58
C GLY A 100 14.07 8.38 -18.48
N LEU A 101 12.83 8.27 -18.02
CA LEU A 101 11.63 8.48 -18.85
C LEU A 101 10.53 9.29 -18.13
N ARG A 102 10.91 10.09 -17.13
CA ARG A 102 9.93 10.87 -16.33
C ARG A 102 9.97 12.36 -16.66
N LYS A 103 8.79 13.00 -16.63
CA LYS A 103 8.63 14.45 -16.54
C LYS A 103 7.94 14.79 -15.23
N ILE A 104 8.63 15.54 -14.36
CA ILE A 104 8.10 16.04 -13.10
C ILE A 104 7.55 17.44 -13.32
N LYS A 105 6.33 17.70 -12.87
CA LYS A 105 5.68 19.00 -12.81
C LYS A 105 5.01 19.17 -11.45
N GLU A 106 4.53 20.37 -11.13
CA GLU A 106 3.78 20.61 -9.88
C GLU A 106 2.49 19.79 -9.82
N GLU A 107 1.84 19.57 -10.96
CA GLU A 107 0.58 18.81 -11.03
C GLU A 107 0.78 17.31 -10.87
N GLY A 108 2.01 16.79 -11.00
CA GLY A 108 2.31 15.37 -10.88
C GLY A 108 3.46 14.90 -11.75
N VAL A 109 3.61 13.60 -11.85
CA VAL A 109 4.70 12.96 -12.58
C VAL A 109 4.14 12.12 -13.74
N THR A 110 4.68 12.34 -14.92
CA THR A 110 4.43 11.49 -16.09
C THR A 110 5.61 10.55 -16.30
N PHE A 111 5.34 9.26 -16.44
CA PHE A 111 6.36 8.24 -16.71
C PHE A 111 5.77 7.11 -17.58
N GLN A 112 6.61 6.16 -18.00
CA GLN A 112 6.18 5.02 -18.80
C GLN A 112 5.96 3.78 -17.94
N SER A 113 4.89 3.04 -18.20
CA SER A 113 4.61 1.74 -17.60
C SER A 113 5.75 0.76 -17.91
N HIS A 114 6.21 0.04 -16.92
CA HIS A 114 7.21 -1.02 -17.09
C HIS A 114 6.63 -2.30 -17.72
N ILE A 115 5.29 -2.39 -17.84
CA ILE A 115 4.61 -3.57 -18.39
C ILE A 115 4.50 -3.46 -19.92
N ASP A 116 4.07 -2.31 -20.43
CA ASP A 116 3.69 -2.10 -21.82
C ASP A 116 4.17 -0.77 -22.41
N GLY A 117 4.88 0.04 -21.62
CA GLY A 117 5.45 1.30 -22.05
C GLY A 117 4.46 2.45 -22.24
N HIS A 118 3.16 2.28 -21.96
CA HIS A 118 2.22 3.38 -22.06
C HIS A 118 2.53 4.49 -21.05
N LYS A 119 2.15 5.72 -21.39
CA LYS A 119 2.36 6.88 -20.49
C LYS A 119 1.35 6.87 -19.35
N ILE A 120 1.86 6.96 -18.15
CA ILE A 120 1.09 7.06 -16.92
C ILE A 120 1.34 8.45 -16.31
N PHE A 121 0.27 9.09 -15.86
CA PHE A 121 0.33 10.32 -15.08
C PHE A 121 -0.13 10.01 -13.65
N MET A 122 0.71 10.30 -12.66
CA MET A 122 0.36 10.22 -11.24
C MET A 122 0.41 11.61 -10.62
N GLY A 123 -0.74 12.10 -10.21
CA GLY A 123 -0.88 13.34 -9.44
C GLY A 123 -1.23 13.07 -7.98
N PRO A 124 -1.21 14.11 -7.13
CA PRO A 124 -1.58 14.00 -5.71
C PRO A 124 -2.97 13.42 -5.48
N CYS A 125 -3.94 13.80 -6.32
CA CYS A 125 -5.32 13.28 -6.21
C CYS A 125 -5.42 11.77 -6.45
N LEU A 126 -4.56 11.19 -7.27
CA LEU A 126 -4.57 9.75 -7.51
C LEU A 126 -4.11 8.99 -6.28
N LEU A 127 -3.06 9.49 -5.62
CA LEU A 127 -2.56 8.93 -4.36
C LEU A 127 -3.63 9.00 -3.28
N TYR A 128 -4.30 10.14 -3.17
CA TYR A 128 -5.38 10.34 -2.21
C TYR A 128 -6.61 9.46 -2.49
N THR A 129 -7.01 9.29 -3.76
CA THR A 129 -8.18 8.45 -4.13
C THR A 129 -7.94 6.96 -3.97
N SER A 130 -6.73 6.48 -4.12
CA SER A 130 -6.42 5.07 -3.84
C SER A 130 -6.44 4.77 -2.33
N ASP A 131 -6.17 5.78 -1.51
CA ASP A 131 -6.19 5.71 -0.04
C ASP A 131 -7.61 5.95 0.52
N ALA A 132 -8.37 6.87 -0.08
CA ALA A 132 -9.71 7.24 0.35
C ALA A 132 -10.84 6.30 -0.13
N ALA A 133 -10.52 5.23 -0.87
CA ALA A 133 -11.52 4.23 -1.28
C ALA A 133 -12.00 3.35 -0.11
N ASP A 134 -11.49 3.60 1.10
CA ASP A 134 -11.79 2.85 2.33
C ASP A 134 -12.62 3.66 3.35
N GLU A 135 -13.12 4.85 3.00
CA GLU A 135 -14.09 5.61 3.82
C GLU A 135 -15.53 5.36 3.39
#